data_d10dbe17508182a4383a06414965bf14
#
_entry.id   d10dbe17508182a4383a06414965bf14
#
_cell.length_a   1.000
_cell.length_b   1.000
_cell.length_c   1.000
_cell.angle_alpha   90.00
_cell.angle_beta   90.00
_cell.angle_gamma   90.00
#
_symmetry.space_group_name_H-M   'P 1'
#
loop_
_entity.id
_entity.type
_entity.pdbx_description
1 polymer ?
#
loop_
_entity_poly.entity_id
_entity_poly.type
_entity_poly.pdbx_seq_one_letter_code
_entity_poly.pdbx_strand_id
1 'polypeptide(L)'
;TFIEVEPGIGNYKWIDINENNIQELEEFEIAQFEDEGIYLRVLLPNQRFIKTYQNKFSQSLNINLKRWSKDELKFKKILSHFQNQTQYLIQKQSAQDNNQFDLNPFKTSSENLLGLTMNFRNSLFFNRGKEYYSTTYNFTNNRSKNSLSFGNIQNDILTHQLTFKHKLNSFLFSSLISFDNKKSKSENFESKNYTFKEIKYTPKFTYFIENNNKIDIYYQYSNKENIIGN
;
A
#
# COMPACT_ATOMS: atom_id res chain seq x y z
N THR A 1 -6.25 23.26 21.93
CA THR A 1 -6.49 24.22 23.00
C THR A 1 -5.51 25.38 22.92
N PHE A 2 -5.83 26.49 23.60
CA PHE A 2 -4.94 27.62 23.81
C PHE A 2 -4.53 27.64 25.28
N ILE A 3 -3.28 27.99 25.54
CA ILE A 3 -2.75 28.18 26.88
C ILE A 3 -2.30 29.64 27.03
N GLU A 4 -2.58 30.23 28.15
CA GLU A 4 -2.11 31.58 28.49
C GLU A 4 -0.62 31.54 28.80
N VAL A 5 0.12 32.50 28.28
CA VAL A 5 1.56 32.68 28.46
C VAL A 5 1.85 34.16 28.78
N GLU A 6 3.09 34.46 29.14
CA GLU A 6 3.48 35.84 29.37
C GLU A 6 3.35 36.68 28.07
N PRO A 7 2.95 37.97 28.20
CA PRO A 7 2.82 38.89 27.07
C PRO A 7 4.10 38.92 26.21
N GLY A 8 3.92 38.80 24.90
CA GLY A 8 5.04 38.75 23.94
C GLY A 8 5.60 37.35 23.65
N ILE A 9 5.15 36.30 24.36
CA ILE A 9 5.51 34.88 24.06
C ILE A 9 4.43 34.23 23.22
N GLY A 10 3.18 34.65 23.35
CA GLY A 10 2.05 34.12 22.61
C GLY A 10 1.94 34.68 21.19
N ASN A 11 1.21 33.97 20.33
CA ASN A 11 0.90 34.42 18.97
C ASN A 11 -0.59 34.74 18.78
N TYR A 12 -1.40 34.51 19.81
CA TYR A 12 -2.86 34.68 19.75
C TYR A 12 -3.33 35.55 20.87
N LYS A 13 -4.44 36.27 20.63
CA LYS A 13 -5.24 37.00 21.62
C LYS A 13 -6.65 36.42 21.64
N TRP A 14 -7.30 36.47 22.78
CA TRP A 14 -8.70 36.08 22.95
C TRP A 14 -9.60 37.31 22.89
N ILE A 15 -10.69 37.21 22.15
CA ILE A 15 -11.73 38.24 22.03
C ILE A 15 -13.06 37.53 22.28
N ASP A 16 -13.68 37.87 23.40
CA ASP A 16 -15.02 37.37 23.75
C ASP A 16 -16.07 37.97 22.80
N ILE A 17 -16.42 37.23 21.72
CA ILE A 17 -17.30 37.72 20.66
C ILE A 17 -18.76 37.69 21.10
N ASN A 18 -19.12 36.73 21.95
CA ASN A 18 -20.49 36.48 22.39
C ASN A 18 -20.78 36.96 23.82
N GLU A 19 -19.81 37.61 24.48
CA GLU A 19 -19.89 38.19 25.84
C GLU A 19 -20.26 37.17 26.93
N ASN A 20 -19.90 35.91 26.75
CA ASN A 20 -20.20 34.82 27.69
C ASN A 20 -19.08 34.56 28.70
N ASN A 21 -17.92 35.18 28.57
CA ASN A 21 -16.71 35.00 29.37
C ASN A 21 -16.18 33.56 29.37
N ILE A 22 -16.49 32.76 28.32
CA ILE A 22 -16.01 31.42 28.14
C ILE A 22 -15.07 31.41 26.92
N GLN A 23 -13.85 30.96 27.10
CA GLN A 23 -12.87 30.87 26.01
C GLN A 23 -13.25 29.78 25.03
N GLU A 24 -13.79 30.13 23.87
CA GLU A 24 -14.11 29.22 22.76
C GLU A 24 -13.02 29.24 21.67
N LEU A 25 -12.83 28.13 20.95
CA LEU A 25 -11.75 28.01 19.97
C LEU A 25 -11.85 29.03 18.83
N GLU A 26 -13.04 29.51 18.53
CA GLU A 26 -13.33 30.45 17.45
C GLU A 26 -13.06 31.90 17.84
N GLU A 27 -12.83 32.15 19.12
CA GLU A 27 -12.61 33.49 19.70
C GLU A 27 -11.12 33.85 19.82
N PHE A 28 -10.22 32.97 19.36
CA PHE A 28 -8.79 33.22 19.37
C PHE A 28 -8.33 33.71 18.00
N GLU A 29 -7.83 34.93 17.96
CA GLU A 29 -7.27 35.52 16.74
C GLU A 29 -5.76 35.67 16.86
N ILE A 30 -5.07 35.74 15.69
CA ILE A 30 -3.64 36.03 15.65
C ILE A 30 -3.43 37.48 16.17
N ALA A 31 -2.59 37.64 17.17
CA ALA A 31 -2.21 38.95 17.71
C ALA A 31 -1.48 39.77 16.65
N GLN A 32 -1.88 41.01 16.45
CA GLN A 32 -1.24 41.91 15.49
C GLN A 32 0.03 42.53 16.06
N PHE A 33 0.09 42.72 17.38
CA PHE A 33 1.24 43.25 18.09
C PHE A 33 1.78 42.22 19.08
N GLU A 34 3.08 42.26 19.34
CA GLU A 34 3.74 41.26 20.19
C GLU A 34 3.21 41.29 21.65
N ASP A 35 2.87 42.45 22.16
CA ASP A 35 2.35 42.64 23.52
C ASP A 35 0.90 42.14 23.70
N GLU A 36 0.13 42.02 22.64
CA GLU A 36 -1.23 41.41 22.65
C GLU A 36 -1.20 39.88 22.63
N GLY A 37 -0.07 39.29 22.26
CA GLY A 37 0.12 37.82 22.12
C GLY A 37 0.30 37.19 23.51
N ILE A 38 -0.81 36.85 24.16
CA ILE A 38 -0.82 36.19 25.48
C ILE A 38 -1.29 34.74 25.45
N TYR A 39 -1.60 34.20 24.28
CA TYR A 39 -2.00 32.81 24.12
C TYR A 39 -1.15 32.09 23.09
N LEU A 40 -0.76 30.82 23.40
CA LEU A 40 -0.13 29.89 22.52
C LEU A 40 -1.09 28.75 22.19
N ARG A 41 -1.22 28.42 20.89
CA ARG A 41 -1.99 27.26 20.46
C ARG A 41 -1.19 25.99 20.71
N VAL A 42 -1.65 25.16 21.64
CA VAL A 42 -1.03 23.88 21.98
C VAL A 42 -1.95 22.75 21.53
N LEU A 43 -1.39 21.85 20.75
CA LEU A 43 -2.02 20.58 20.45
C LEU A 43 -1.90 19.69 21.70
N LEU A 44 -2.93 19.66 22.53
CA LEU A 44 -3.04 18.60 23.53
C LEU A 44 -3.27 17.29 22.80
N PRO A 45 -2.38 16.30 22.93
CA PRO A 45 -2.68 14.97 22.45
C PRO A 45 -3.81 14.42 23.33
N ASN A 46 -5.04 14.58 22.87
CA ASN A 46 -6.19 13.92 23.47
C ASN A 46 -6.04 12.42 23.15
N GLN A 47 -5.22 11.72 23.92
CA GLN A 47 -4.99 10.29 23.76
C GLN A 47 -6.26 9.56 24.19
N ARG A 48 -7.16 9.37 23.25
CA ARG A 48 -8.30 8.49 23.42
C ARG A 48 -7.81 7.05 23.20
N PHE A 49 -7.57 6.33 24.28
CA PHE A 49 -7.24 4.91 24.20
C PHE A 49 -8.50 4.11 23.89
N ILE A 50 -8.48 3.42 22.73
CA ILE A 50 -9.53 2.49 22.34
C ILE A 50 -8.99 1.10 22.58
N LYS A 51 -9.68 0.28 23.38
CA LYS A 51 -9.35 -1.12 23.52
C LYS A 51 -9.60 -1.84 22.19
N THR A 52 -8.62 -2.61 21.72
CA THR A 52 -8.68 -3.26 20.41
C THR A 52 -8.39 -4.75 20.52
N TYR A 53 -9.04 -5.52 19.65
CA TYR A 53 -8.63 -6.88 19.30
C TYR A 53 -7.71 -6.83 18.09
N GLN A 54 -6.62 -7.58 18.14
CA GLN A 54 -5.72 -7.75 17.03
C GLN A 54 -5.75 -9.21 16.56
N ASN A 55 -5.96 -9.40 15.27
CA ASN A 55 -5.91 -10.70 14.62
C ASN A 55 -4.88 -10.67 13.49
N LYS A 56 -4.01 -11.67 13.44
CA LYS A 56 -3.00 -11.84 12.38
C LYS A 56 -3.09 -13.26 11.84
N PHE A 57 -3.27 -13.37 10.53
CA PHE A 57 -3.24 -14.63 9.80
C PHE A 57 -2.22 -14.56 8.68
N SER A 58 -1.42 -15.62 8.52
CA SER A 58 -0.40 -15.74 7.47
C SER A 58 -0.43 -17.16 6.90
N GLN A 59 -0.48 -17.24 5.58
CA GLN A 59 -0.45 -18.50 4.85
C GLN A 59 0.51 -18.40 3.67
N SER A 60 1.31 -19.45 3.47
CA SER A 60 2.15 -19.64 2.29
C SER A 60 1.85 -21.01 1.68
N LEU A 61 1.59 -21.01 0.36
CA LEU A 61 1.35 -22.21 -0.42
C LEU A 61 2.34 -22.24 -1.58
N ASN A 62 3.07 -23.35 -1.71
CA ASN A 62 4.02 -23.57 -2.81
C ASN A 62 3.68 -24.89 -3.52
N ILE A 63 3.24 -24.77 -4.78
CA ILE A 63 2.89 -25.91 -5.62
C ILE A 63 3.98 -26.07 -6.67
N ASN A 64 4.66 -27.22 -6.62
CA ASN A 64 5.72 -27.57 -7.58
C ASN A 64 5.43 -28.93 -8.23
N LEU A 65 5.06 -28.88 -9.49
CA LEU A 65 4.65 -30.05 -10.26
C LEU A 65 5.81 -30.72 -11.02
N LYS A 66 7.06 -30.35 -10.73
CA LYS A 66 8.25 -30.84 -11.43
C LYS A 66 8.35 -32.39 -11.46
N ARG A 67 7.79 -33.07 -10.44
CA ARG A 67 7.77 -34.55 -10.40
C ARG A 67 7.02 -35.17 -11.57
N TRP A 68 6.03 -34.47 -12.13
CA TRP A 68 5.22 -34.95 -13.25
C TRP A 68 5.95 -34.91 -14.60
N SER A 69 7.17 -34.39 -14.68
CA SER A 69 7.99 -34.36 -15.89
C SER A 69 8.32 -35.74 -16.43
N LYS A 70 8.33 -36.77 -15.57
CA LYS A 70 8.63 -38.16 -15.92
C LYS A 70 7.36 -39.00 -16.19
N ASP A 71 6.18 -38.41 -16.07
CA ASP A 71 4.90 -39.09 -16.28
C ASP A 71 4.66 -39.35 -17.78
N GLU A 72 3.95 -40.41 -18.10
CA GLU A 72 3.66 -40.79 -19.51
C GLU A 72 2.60 -39.89 -20.14
N LEU A 73 1.71 -39.30 -19.31
CA LEU A 73 0.63 -38.44 -19.76
C LEU A 73 1.15 -37.08 -20.23
N LYS A 74 0.95 -36.76 -21.52
CA LYS A 74 1.38 -35.48 -22.14
C LYS A 74 0.93 -34.25 -21.32
N PHE A 75 -0.29 -34.26 -20.79
CA PHE A 75 -0.84 -33.17 -19.98
C PHE A 75 -0.03 -32.91 -18.68
N LYS A 76 0.37 -33.98 -17.99
CA LYS A 76 1.18 -33.85 -16.77
C LYS A 76 2.60 -33.34 -17.11
N LYS A 77 3.17 -33.70 -18.23
CA LYS A 77 4.45 -33.15 -18.71
C LYS A 77 4.35 -31.63 -18.90
N ILE A 78 3.26 -31.15 -19.51
CA ILE A 78 3.04 -29.70 -19.67
C ILE A 78 2.91 -29.00 -18.30
N LEU A 79 2.11 -29.57 -17.39
CA LEU A 79 1.93 -29.02 -16.05
C LEU A 79 3.21 -29.03 -15.23
N SER A 80 4.15 -29.93 -15.49
CA SER A 80 5.44 -29.99 -14.78
C SER A 80 6.33 -28.77 -15.01
N HIS A 81 6.07 -27.98 -16.05
CA HIS A 81 6.75 -26.71 -16.31
C HIS A 81 6.23 -25.56 -15.44
N PHE A 82 5.05 -25.75 -14.79
CA PHE A 82 4.45 -24.73 -13.96
C PHE A 82 4.79 -24.92 -12.49
N GLN A 83 5.01 -23.78 -11.82
CA GLN A 83 5.13 -23.68 -10.37
C GLN A 83 4.28 -22.50 -9.91
N ASN A 84 3.61 -22.65 -8.78
CA ASN A 84 2.82 -21.57 -8.19
C ASN A 84 3.26 -21.32 -6.75
N GLN A 85 3.42 -20.05 -6.40
CA GLN A 85 3.67 -19.59 -5.04
C GLN A 85 2.60 -18.59 -4.68
N THR A 86 1.85 -18.88 -3.63
CA THR A 86 0.83 -17.99 -3.09
C THR A 86 1.20 -17.63 -1.67
N GLN A 87 1.14 -16.34 -1.34
CA GLN A 87 1.36 -15.81 -0.01
C GLN A 87 0.18 -14.90 0.35
N TYR A 88 -0.36 -15.10 1.53
CA TYR A 88 -1.43 -14.28 2.09
C TYR A 88 -1.07 -13.89 3.51
N LEU A 89 -1.08 -12.60 3.78
CA LEU A 89 -0.90 -12.02 5.10
C LEU A 89 -2.04 -11.04 5.34
N ILE A 90 -2.72 -11.20 6.47
CA ILE A 90 -3.69 -10.21 6.93
C ILE A 90 -3.50 -9.95 8.41
N GLN A 91 -3.53 -8.68 8.78
CA GLN A 91 -3.54 -8.20 10.15
C GLN A 91 -4.70 -7.21 10.30
N LYS A 92 -5.57 -7.47 11.26
CA LYS A 92 -6.74 -6.64 11.56
C LYS A 92 -6.65 -6.12 12.98
N GLN A 93 -7.07 -4.88 13.17
CA GLN A 93 -7.31 -4.27 14.46
C GLN A 93 -8.75 -3.77 14.49
N SER A 94 -9.54 -4.28 15.42
CA SER A 94 -10.95 -3.90 15.59
C SER A 94 -11.17 -3.34 16.97
N ALA A 95 -12.03 -2.33 17.10
CA ALA A 95 -12.45 -1.85 18.41
C ALA A 95 -13.15 -3.00 19.19
N GLN A 96 -12.88 -3.05 20.49
CA GLN A 96 -13.52 -3.99 21.37
C GLN A 96 -14.93 -3.48 21.68
N ASP A 97 -15.88 -3.79 20.78
CA ASP A 97 -17.28 -3.50 20.95
C ASP A 97 -18.05 -4.81 21.09
N ASN A 98 -18.84 -4.94 22.17
CA ASN A 98 -19.78 -6.04 22.41
C ASN A 98 -19.32 -7.47 22.04
N ASN A 99 -18.17 -7.93 22.54
CA ASN A 99 -17.75 -9.36 22.56
C ASN A 99 -17.82 -10.13 21.23
N GLN A 100 -17.97 -9.49 20.07
CA GLN A 100 -17.93 -10.16 18.78
C GLN A 100 -16.51 -10.15 18.20
N PHE A 101 -15.77 -11.21 18.50
CA PHE A 101 -14.48 -11.45 17.89
C PHE A 101 -14.62 -12.18 16.55
N ASP A 102 -14.39 -11.48 15.43
CA ASP A 102 -14.48 -12.09 14.10
C ASP A 102 -13.12 -12.72 13.71
N LEU A 103 -13.09 -14.05 13.77
CA LEU A 103 -11.92 -14.85 13.40
C LEU A 103 -11.72 -15.01 11.89
N ASN A 104 -12.72 -14.64 11.07
CA ASN A 104 -12.62 -14.84 9.62
C ASN A 104 -11.53 -13.95 9.02
N PRO A 105 -10.39 -14.53 8.52
CA PRO A 105 -9.30 -13.74 7.94
C PRO A 105 -9.65 -13.11 6.60
N PHE A 106 -10.72 -13.55 5.93
CA PHE A 106 -11.12 -13.07 4.61
C PHE A 106 -12.13 -11.91 4.66
N LYS A 107 -12.75 -11.66 5.81
CA LYS A 107 -13.66 -10.55 6.00
C LYS A 107 -12.88 -9.27 6.27
N THR A 108 -12.81 -8.39 5.28
CA THR A 108 -12.02 -7.13 5.31
C THR A 108 -12.86 -5.88 5.53
N SER A 109 -14.18 -6.03 5.65
CA SER A 109 -15.12 -4.93 5.90
C SER A 109 -15.84 -5.16 7.21
N SER A 110 -15.65 -4.29 8.19
CA SER A 110 -16.48 -4.18 9.39
C SER A 110 -16.50 -2.73 9.84
N GLU A 111 -17.62 -2.31 10.44
CA GLU A 111 -17.78 -0.94 10.96
C GLU A 111 -16.75 -0.62 12.06
N ASN A 112 -16.39 -1.63 12.86
CA ASN A 112 -15.47 -1.50 13.98
C ASN A 112 -13.99 -1.70 13.60
N LEU A 113 -13.66 -1.75 12.28
CA LEU A 113 -12.30 -1.97 11.81
C LEU A 113 -11.48 -0.69 11.87
N LEU A 114 -10.56 -0.60 12.83
CA LEU A 114 -9.67 0.53 13.04
C LEU A 114 -8.38 0.44 12.20
N GLY A 115 -7.88 -0.78 12.00
CA GLY A 115 -6.68 -1.01 11.23
C GLY A 115 -6.76 -2.28 10.39
N LEU A 116 -6.25 -2.23 9.16
CA LEU A 116 -6.12 -3.35 8.25
C LEU A 116 -4.78 -3.26 7.52
N THR A 117 -4.07 -4.38 7.51
CA THR A 117 -2.96 -4.60 6.56
C THR A 117 -3.19 -5.95 5.92
N MET A 118 -3.43 -5.97 4.61
CA MET A 118 -3.62 -7.18 3.83
C MET A 118 -2.65 -7.18 2.66
N ASN A 119 -1.87 -8.25 2.54
CA ASN A 119 -0.94 -8.48 1.44
C ASN A 119 -1.24 -9.84 0.84
N PHE A 120 -1.69 -9.86 -0.39
CA PHE A 120 -1.85 -11.07 -1.20
C PHE A 120 -0.87 -11.03 -2.36
N ARG A 121 -0.10 -12.10 -2.54
CA ARG A 121 0.78 -12.29 -3.69
C ARG A 121 0.59 -13.69 -4.24
N ASN A 122 0.39 -13.78 -5.54
CA ASN A 122 0.43 -15.02 -6.29
C ASN A 122 1.46 -14.88 -7.41
N SER A 123 2.38 -15.84 -7.50
CA SER A 123 3.40 -15.91 -8.54
C SER A 123 3.27 -17.23 -9.28
N LEU A 124 2.95 -17.16 -10.57
CA LEU A 124 2.91 -18.29 -11.49
C LEU A 124 4.16 -18.27 -12.35
N PHE A 125 4.94 -19.33 -12.26
CA PHE A 125 6.16 -19.48 -13.01
C PHE A 125 5.97 -20.55 -14.09
N PHE A 126 6.41 -20.27 -15.28
CA PHE A 126 6.56 -21.22 -16.36
C PHE A 126 8.04 -21.36 -16.72
N ASN A 127 8.55 -22.59 -16.77
CA ASN A 127 9.96 -22.92 -17.03
C ASN A 127 10.94 -22.24 -16.06
N ARG A 128 10.59 -22.12 -14.77
CA ARG A 128 11.47 -21.52 -13.77
C ARG A 128 12.83 -22.22 -13.72
N GLY A 129 13.90 -21.44 -13.88
CA GLY A 129 15.27 -21.93 -13.86
C GLY A 129 15.71 -22.68 -15.13
N LYS A 130 14.93 -22.64 -16.21
CA LYS A 130 15.37 -23.09 -17.52
C LYS A 130 16.18 -22.00 -18.22
N GLU A 131 17.21 -22.40 -18.96
CA GLU A 131 18.14 -21.46 -19.58
C GLU A 131 17.54 -20.71 -20.77
N TYR A 132 16.76 -21.41 -21.62
CA TYR A 132 16.31 -20.84 -22.87
C TYR A 132 15.21 -19.80 -22.75
N TYR A 133 14.12 -20.16 -22.07
CA TYR A 133 13.02 -19.21 -21.86
C TYR A 133 12.27 -19.48 -20.57
N SER A 134 11.78 -18.43 -19.95
CA SER A 134 10.93 -18.49 -18.75
C SER A 134 9.96 -17.33 -18.72
N THR A 135 8.80 -17.59 -18.15
CA THR A 135 7.75 -16.58 -17.94
C THR A 135 7.35 -16.58 -16.48
N THR A 136 7.16 -15.40 -15.93
CA THR A 136 6.66 -15.23 -14.57
C THR A 136 5.49 -14.24 -14.61
N TYR A 137 4.36 -14.67 -14.08
CA TYR A 137 3.23 -13.79 -13.83
C TYR A 137 3.07 -13.57 -12.33
N ASN A 138 3.10 -12.31 -11.91
CA ASN A 138 2.89 -11.92 -10.53
C ASN A 138 1.59 -11.13 -10.43
N PHE A 139 0.76 -11.54 -9.50
CA PHE A 139 -0.42 -10.81 -9.07
C PHE A 139 -0.25 -10.40 -7.63
N THR A 140 -0.38 -9.10 -7.32
CA THR A 140 -0.34 -8.58 -5.95
C THR A 140 -1.57 -7.73 -5.67
N ASN A 141 -2.13 -7.89 -4.46
CA ASN A 141 -3.22 -7.08 -3.97
C ASN A 141 -2.90 -6.67 -2.53
N ASN A 142 -2.57 -5.40 -2.34
CA ASN A 142 -2.21 -4.84 -1.06
C ASN A 142 -3.28 -3.84 -0.64
N ARG A 143 -3.82 -4.02 0.57
CA ARG A 143 -4.79 -3.10 1.18
C ARG A 143 -4.30 -2.67 2.54
N SER A 144 -4.44 -1.40 2.83
CA SER A 144 -4.22 -0.87 4.16
C SER A 144 -5.35 0.09 4.55
N LYS A 145 -5.76 0.03 5.81
CA LYS A 145 -6.66 1.00 6.44
C LYS A 145 -6.06 1.38 7.77
N ASN A 146 -5.98 2.66 8.05
CA ASN A 146 -5.53 3.20 9.33
C ASN A 146 -6.55 4.24 9.80
N SER A 147 -6.99 4.08 11.04
CA SER A 147 -7.80 5.09 11.73
C SER A 147 -6.87 5.99 12.51
N LEU A 148 -6.82 7.26 12.14
CA LEU A 148 -6.01 8.28 12.76
C LEU A 148 -6.93 9.30 13.49
N SER A 149 -6.37 10.14 14.34
CA SER A 149 -7.13 11.17 15.04
C SER A 149 -7.87 12.15 14.11
N PHE A 150 -7.39 12.27 12.87
CA PHE A 150 -7.96 13.14 11.83
C PHE A 150 -8.72 12.36 10.73
N GLY A 151 -9.21 11.15 11.03
CA GLY A 151 -10.02 10.34 10.13
C GLY A 151 -9.32 9.11 9.56
N ASN A 152 -10.05 8.33 8.79
CA ASN A 152 -9.58 7.09 8.20
C ASN A 152 -8.84 7.34 6.89
N ILE A 153 -7.73 6.62 6.68
CA ILE A 153 -7.01 6.56 5.40
C ILE A 153 -6.99 5.12 4.93
N GLN A 154 -7.41 4.90 3.70
CA GLN A 154 -7.40 3.59 3.04
C GLN A 154 -6.60 3.67 1.74
N ASN A 155 -5.71 2.69 1.54
CA ASN A 155 -4.95 2.52 0.31
C ASN A 155 -5.15 1.11 -0.22
N ASP A 156 -5.48 1.02 -1.51
CA ASP A 156 -5.63 -0.23 -2.25
C ASP A 156 -4.69 -0.20 -3.46
N ILE A 157 -3.84 -1.21 -3.58
CA ILE A 157 -2.88 -1.34 -4.68
C ILE A 157 -3.03 -2.73 -5.29
N LEU A 158 -3.43 -2.77 -6.55
CA LEU A 158 -3.55 -3.97 -7.35
C LEU A 158 -2.53 -3.92 -8.47
N THR A 159 -1.67 -4.94 -8.58
CA THR A 159 -0.64 -5.02 -9.60
C THR A 159 -0.69 -6.37 -10.32
N HIS A 160 -0.70 -6.32 -11.63
CA HIS A 160 -0.48 -7.46 -12.53
C HIS A 160 0.84 -7.24 -13.25
N GLN A 161 1.74 -8.19 -13.15
CA GLN A 161 3.07 -8.09 -13.75
C GLN A 161 3.41 -9.36 -14.51
N LEU A 162 3.74 -9.23 -15.77
CA LEU A 162 4.21 -10.31 -16.61
C LEU A 162 5.68 -10.06 -16.98
N THR A 163 6.54 -11.03 -16.66
CA THR A 163 7.96 -11.00 -17.04
C THR A 163 8.25 -12.17 -17.95
N PHE A 164 8.75 -11.89 -19.12
CA PHE A 164 9.25 -12.89 -20.07
C PHE A 164 10.77 -12.77 -20.19
N LYS A 165 11.48 -13.89 -20.24
CA LYS A 165 12.93 -13.95 -20.45
C LYS A 165 13.25 -14.99 -21.51
N HIS A 166 14.15 -14.67 -22.42
CA HIS A 166 14.64 -15.56 -23.44
C HIS A 166 16.14 -15.39 -23.62
N LYS A 167 16.90 -16.46 -23.42
CA LYS A 167 18.35 -16.50 -23.56
C LYS A 167 18.73 -17.19 -24.86
N LEU A 168 19.54 -16.53 -25.67
CA LEU A 168 20.11 -17.03 -26.92
C LEU A 168 21.62 -16.85 -26.85
N ASN A 169 22.35 -17.92 -26.56
CA ASN A 169 23.81 -17.89 -26.38
C ASN A 169 24.24 -16.80 -25.37
N SER A 170 24.98 -15.80 -25.86
CA SER A 170 25.46 -14.67 -25.07
C SER A 170 24.44 -13.54 -24.91
N PHE A 171 23.22 -13.66 -25.48
CA PHE A 171 22.18 -12.63 -25.40
C PHE A 171 21.05 -13.07 -24.49
N LEU A 172 20.57 -12.16 -23.64
CA LEU A 172 19.36 -12.33 -22.86
C LEU A 172 18.39 -11.19 -23.17
N PHE A 173 17.27 -11.54 -23.76
CA PHE A 173 16.13 -10.64 -23.85
C PHE A 173 15.23 -10.83 -22.65
N SER A 174 14.82 -9.73 -22.02
CA SER A 174 13.78 -9.73 -20.99
C SER A 174 12.77 -8.62 -21.26
N SER A 175 11.50 -8.92 -21.04
CA SER A 175 10.40 -7.97 -21.20
C SER A 175 9.55 -8.02 -19.96
N LEU A 176 9.27 -6.86 -19.39
CA LEU A 176 8.41 -6.69 -18.24
C LEU A 176 7.24 -5.78 -18.63
N ILE A 177 6.03 -6.28 -18.40
CA ILE A 177 4.79 -5.52 -18.55
C ILE A 177 4.10 -5.49 -17.21
N SER A 178 3.71 -4.33 -16.72
CA SER A 178 2.90 -4.20 -15.51
C SER A 178 1.68 -3.31 -15.72
N PHE A 179 0.61 -3.69 -15.04
CA PHE A 179 -0.65 -2.95 -14.93
C PHE A 179 -0.89 -2.71 -13.44
N ASP A 180 -0.83 -1.46 -13.05
CA ASP A 180 -1.00 -1.04 -11.67
C ASP A 180 -2.30 -0.23 -11.55
N ASN A 181 -3.11 -0.56 -10.54
CA ASN A 181 -4.27 0.22 -10.14
C ASN A 181 -4.08 0.61 -8.67
N LYS A 182 -3.94 1.90 -8.40
CA LYS A 182 -3.70 2.45 -7.08
C LYS A 182 -4.81 3.41 -6.71
N LYS A 183 -5.40 3.17 -5.54
CA LYS A 183 -6.47 3.99 -4.98
C LYS A 183 -6.11 4.39 -3.57
N SER A 184 -6.22 5.69 -3.30
CA SER A 184 -6.14 6.25 -1.96
C SER A 184 -7.44 6.96 -1.64
N LYS A 185 -7.95 6.74 -0.44
CA LYS A 185 -9.16 7.40 0.07
C LYS A 185 -8.89 7.89 1.49
N SER A 186 -9.07 9.18 1.70
CA SER A 186 -9.01 9.83 3.00
C SER A 186 -10.41 10.34 3.35
N GLU A 187 -10.83 10.14 4.58
CA GLU A 187 -12.16 10.53 5.05
C GLU A 187 -12.32 12.06 5.11
N ASN A 188 -11.32 12.75 5.67
CA ASN A 188 -11.41 14.21 5.94
C ASN A 188 -10.56 15.07 5.00
N PHE A 189 -9.84 14.48 4.07
CA PHE A 189 -8.98 15.19 3.12
C PHE A 189 -9.26 14.74 1.69
N GLU A 190 -10.32 15.27 1.08
CA GLU A 190 -10.72 14.92 -0.29
C GLU A 190 -9.61 15.17 -1.32
N SER A 191 -8.80 16.21 -1.12
CA SER A 191 -7.66 16.52 -2.00
C SER A 191 -6.58 15.44 -2.02
N LYS A 192 -6.58 14.51 -1.06
CA LYS A 192 -5.68 13.35 -1.01
C LYS A 192 -6.28 12.10 -1.66
N ASN A 193 -7.53 12.18 -2.12
CA ASN A 193 -8.18 11.08 -2.80
C ASN A 193 -7.69 11.01 -4.24
N TYR A 194 -7.25 9.83 -4.65
CA TYR A 194 -6.88 9.59 -6.02
C TYR A 194 -7.15 8.15 -6.43
N THR A 195 -7.38 7.97 -7.70
CA THR A 195 -7.37 6.66 -8.34
C THR A 195 -6.62 6.79 -9.64
N PHE A 196 -5.50 6.10 -9.78
CA PHE A 196 -4.79 6.09 -11.04
C PHE A 196 -4.45 4.68 -11.52
N LYS A 197 -4.46 4.53 -12.83
CA LYS A 197 -3.99 3.35 -13.55
C LYS A 197 -2.66 3.67 -14.20
N GLU A 198 -1.76 2.71 -14.14
CA GLU A 198 -0.45 2.83 -14.76
C GLU A 198 -0.13 1.57 -15.56
N ILE A 199 0.30 1.76 -16.79
CA ILE A 199 0.82 0.70 -17.64
C ILE A 199 2.31 0.99 -17.84
N LYS A 200 3.15 -0.01 -17.52
CA LYS A 200 4.59 0.04 -17.75
C LYS A 200 5.01 -1.06 -18.69
N TYR A 201 5.91 -0.74 -19.60
CA TYR A 201 6.57 -1.69 -20.46
C TYR A 201 8.09 -1.45 -20.42
N THR A 202 8.85 -2.48 -20.05
CA THR A 202 10.31 -2.39 -19.92
C THR A 202 10.97 -3.55 -20.63
N PRO A 203 11.29 -3.41 -21.93
CA PRO A 203 12.17 -4.33 -22.64
C PRO A 203 13.62 -4.09 -22.20
N LYS A 204 14.38 -5.18 -22.07
CA LYS A 204 15.80 -5.16 -21.72
C LYS A 204 16.55 -6.19 -22.52
N PHE A 205 17.68 -5.79 -23.07
CA PHE A 205 18.66 -6.63 -23.74
C PHE A 205 19.95 -6.67 -22.92
N THR A 206 20.43 -7.86 -22.64
CA THR A 206 21.70 -8.08 -21.94
C THR A 206 22.62 -8.85 -22.87
N TYR A 207 23.81 -8.35 -23.11
CA TYR A 207 24.89 -9.06 -23.79
C TYR A 207 25.95 -9.46 -22.77
N PHE A 208 26.24 -10.76 -22.68
CA PHE A 208 27.28 -11.31 -21.83
C PHE A 208 28.59 -11.39 -22.61
N ILE A 209 29.60 -10.69 -22.12
CA ILE A 209 30.97 -10.70 -22.60
C ILE A 209 31.75 -11.73 -21.76
N GLU A 210 32.85 -12.27 -22.30
CA GLU A 210 33.77 -13.11 -21.54
C GLU A 210 34.24 -12.43 -20.25
N ASN A 211 34.65 -13.20 -19.22
CA ASN A 211 35.12 -12.70 -17.92
C ASN A 211 34.06 -11.99 -17.04
N ASN A 212 32.83 -12.50 -17.00
CA ASN A 212 31.75 -11.95 -16.17
C ASN A 212 31.32 -10.51 -16.49
N ASN A 213 31.75 -9.93 -17.57
CA ASN A 213 31.30 -8.61 -18.03
C ASN A 213 29.96 -8.73 -18.76
N LYS A 214 29.11 -7.72 -18.63
CA LYS A 214 27.84 -7.64 -19.36
C LYS A 214 27.52 -6.21 -19.74
N ILE A 215 26.78 -6.05 -20.83
CA ILE A 215 26.20 -4.80 -21.29
C ILE A 215 24.69 -4.94 -21.21
N ASP A 216 24.04 -4.04 -20.49
CA ASP A 216 22.59 -3.97 -20.35
C ASP A 216 22.07 -2.73 -21.09
N ILE A 217 21.12 -2.92 -21.99
CA ILE A 217 20.38 -1.84 -22.66
C ILE A 217 18.90 -2.04 -22.33
N TYR A 218 18.26 -1.05 -21.78
CA TYR A 218 16.83 -1.10 -21.47
C TYR A 218 16.13 0.20 -21.86
N TYR A 219 14.85 0.06 -22.13
CA TYR A 219 13.94 1.18 -22.36
C TYR A 219 12.75 1.01 -21.43
N GLN A 220 12.25 2.11 -20.88
CA GLN A 220 11.05 2.08 -20.06
C GLN A 220 10.01 3.06 -20.60
N TYR A 221 8.87 2.54 -20.94
CA TYR A 221 7.66 3.31 -21.24
C TYR A 221 6.70 3.20 -20.07
N SER A 222 6.13 4.34 -19.64
CA SER A 222 5.11 4.39 -18.59
C SER A 222 4.03 5.38 -19.00
N ASN A 223 2.78 4.92 -18.94
CA ASN A 223 1.60 5.78 -19.11
C ASN A 223 0.76 5.72 -17.84
N LYS A 224 0.47 6.89 -17.27
CA LYS A 224 -0.35 7.06 -16.06
C LYS A 224 -1.60 7.84 -16.41
N GLU A 225 -2.74 7.31 -15.99
CA GLU A 225 -4.03 7.94 -16.13
C GLU A 225 -4.67 8.14 -14.75
N ASN A 226 -5.03 9.38 -14.42
CA ASN A 226 -5.79 9.68 -13.22
C ASN A 226 -7.29 9.58 -13.55
N ILE A 227 -8.01 8.76 -12.75
CA ILE A 227 -9.44 8.49 -12.99
C ILE A 227 -10.33 9.37 -12.11
N ILE A 228 -9.80 9.88 -10.99
CA ILE A 228 -10.53 10.80 -10.08
C ILE A 228 -9.81 12.13 -10.12
N GLY A 229 -10.35 13.07 -10.84
CA GLY A 229 -9.80 14.41 -10.93
C GLY A 229 -10.33 15.20 -12.11
N ASN A 230 -11.63 15.15 -12.31
CA ASN A 230 -12.40 16.15 -13.07
C ASN A 230 -13.64 16.50 -12.28
#